data_5164800149d93e832101144d3d2c94b6
#
_entry.id   5164800149d93e832101144d3d2c94b6
#
_cell.length_a   1.000
_cell.length_b   1.000
_cell.length_c   1.000
_cell.angle_alpha   90.00
_cell.angle_beta   90.00
_cell.angle_gamma   90.00
#
_symmetry.space_group_name_H-M   'P 1'
#
loop_
_entity.id
_entity.type
_entity.pdbx_description
1 polymer ?
#
loop_
_entity_poly.entity_id
_entity_poly.type
_entity_poly.pdbx_seq_one_letter_code
_entity_poly.pdbx_strand_id
1 'polypeptide(L)'
;MENIKNISDSEWKVMEILWNNPGMLIGEIRDALSGSGWSYSTIKTLVLRLTQKEALRTEESEKGKRYFPAVDEDASKRMETKSFIDRIYNGSVRMMFSNLVKDSRLSDKEAEELMGLIDKMEGE
;
A
#
# COMPACT_ATOMS: atom_id res chain seq x y z
N MET A 1 -12.63 12.78 7.01
CA MET A 1 -12.36 12.10 5.74
C MET A 1 -10.86 12.04 5.52
N GLU A 2 -10.33 10.85 5.46
CA GLU A 2 -8.91 10.70 5.19
C GLU A 2 -8.61 11.15 3.77
N ASN A 3 -7.65 12.05 3.65
CA ASN A 3 -7.20 12.52 2.36
C ASN A 3 -5.96 11.70 1.99
N ILE A 4 -6.19 10.45 1.58
CA ILE A 4 -5.12 9.53 1.24
C ILE A 4 -4.55 9.94 -0.11
N LYS A 5 -3.36 10.52 -0.09
CA LYS A 5 -2.65 10.91 -1.30
C LYS A 5 -1.95 9.69 -1.90
N ASN A 6 -1.61 9.82 -3.17
CA ASN A 6 -0.96 8.76 -3.91
C ASN A 6 0.37 8.35 -3.28
N ILE A 7 0.48 7.09 -2.92
CA ILE A 7 1.69 6.52 -2.31
C ILE A 7 2.43 5.75 -3.41
N SER A 8 3.70 6.10 -3.64
CA SER A 8 4.52 5.42 -4.66
C SER A 8 4.89 4.01 -4.20
N ASP A 9 5.37 3.18 -5.13
CA ASP A 9 5.80 1.82 -4.82
C ASP A 9 6.90 1.79 -3.77
N SER A 10 7.86 2.70 -3.86
CA SER A 10 8.96 2.79 -2.88
C SER A 10 8.43 3.25 -1.51
N GLU A 11 7.56 4.24 -1.50
CA GLU A 11 6.93 4.72 -0.28
C GLU A 11 6.07 3.64 0.37
N TRP A 12 5.43 2.79 -0.45
CA TRP A 12 4.61 1.70 0.04
C TRP A 12 5.40 0.73 0.90
N LYS A 13 6.65 0.46 0.54
CA LYS A 13 7.52 -0.41 1.33
C LYS A 13 7.80 0.14 2.72
N VAL A 14 7.94 1.45 2.83
CA VAL A 14 8.09 2.13 4.14
C VAL A 14 6.79 1.97 4.94
N MET A 15 5.65 2.21 4.30
CA MET A 15 4.36 2.10 4.97
C MET A 15 4.11 0.68 5.50
N GLU A 16 4.45 -0.36 4.73
CA GLU A 16 4.28 -1.75 5.15
C GLU A 16 5.01 -2.03 6.46
N ILE A 17 6.25 -1.54 6.57
CA ILE A 17 7.05 -1.72 7.77
C ILE A 17 6.39 -1.05 8.96
N LEU A 18 5.89 0.17 8.77
CA LEU A 18 5.30 0.95 9.86
C LEU A 18 3.89 0.47 10.24
N TRP A 19 3.13 -0.08 9.30
CA TRP A 19 1.85 -0.71 9.65
C TRP A 19 2.07 -1.93 10.53
N ASN A 20 3.16 -2.67 10.30
CA ASN A 20 3.51 -3.84 11.12
C ASN A 20 4.18 -3.45 12.43
N ASN A 21 4.90 -2.33 12.45
CA ASN A 21 5.68 -1.88 13.61
C ASN A 21 5.54 -0.38 13.81
N PRO A 22 4.38 0.12 14.29
CA PRO A 22 4.21 1.55 14.51
C PRO A 22 5.17 2.09 15.56
N GLY A 23 5.60 3.32 15.38
CA GLY A 23 6.44 3.99 16.38
C GLY A 23 7.92 3.72 16.23
N MET A 24 8.40 3.50 15.01
CA MET A 24 9.82 3.29 14.74
C MET A 24 10.58 4.61 14.66
N LEU A 25 11.82 4.57 15.12
CA LEU A 25 12.79 5.64 14.89
C LEU A 25 13.33 5.52 13.47
N ILE A 26 13.84 6.62 12.92
CA ILE A 26 14.37 6.61 11.54
C ILE A 26 15.47 5.58 11.32
N GLY A 27 16.32 5.38 12.32
CA GLY A 27 17.39 4.36 12.26
C GLY A 27 16.82 2.94 12.24
N GLU A 28 15.72 2.70 12.93
CA GLU A 28 15.07 1.40 12.93
C GLU A 28 14.42 1.13 11.58
N ILE A 29 13.84 2.15 10.95
CA ILE A 29 13.28 2.03 9.59
C ILE A 29 14.39 1.68 8.60
N ARG A 30 15.54 2.37 8.70
CA ARG A 30 16.71 2.07 7.87
C ARG A 30 17.14 0.61 8.01
N ASP A 31 17.22 0.12 9.25
CA ASP A 31 17.66 -1.25 9.51
C ASP A 31 16.65 -2.27 8.95
N ALA A 32 15.36 -1.98 9.07
CA ALA A 32 14.32 -2.83 8.52
C ALA A 32 14.34 -2.88 6.98
N LEU A 33 14.87 -1.83 6.34
CA LEU A 33 14.98 -1.74 4.88
C LEU A 33 16.38 -2.07 4.37
N SER A 34 17.23 -2.69 5.20
CA SER A 34 18.62 -2.99 4.84
C SER A 34 18.76 -3.84 3.59
N GLY A 35 17.75 -4.68 3.29
CA GLY A 35 17.76 -5.52 2.09
C GLY A 35 17.28 -4.83 0.81
N SER A 36 16.84 -3.58 0.89
CA SER A 36 16.28 -2.86 -0.27
C SER A 36 17.33 -2.35 -1.25
N GLY A 37 18.57 -2.20 -0.79
CA GLY A 37 19.62 -1.56 -1.57
C GLY A 37 19.59 -0.05 -1.52
N TRP A 38 18.66 0.55 -0.80
CA TRP A 38 18.54 2.01 -0.69
C TRP A 38 19.53 2.57 0.34
N SER A 39 20.07 3.75 0.00
CA SER A 39 20.91 4.50 0.95
C SER A 39 20.04 5.07 2.08
N TYR A 40 20.69 5.42 3.19
CA TYR A 40 19.99 6.09 4.29
C TYR A 40 19.34 7.40 3.82
N SER A 41 20.02 8.13 2.95
CA SER A 41 19.50 9.37 2.38
C SER A 41 18.19 9.13 1.61
N THR A 42 18.13 8.07 0.82
CA THR A 42 16.92 7.70 0.09
C THR A 42 15.78 7.37 1.05
N ILE A 43 16.06 6.60 2.08
CA ILE A 43 15.06 6.22 3.09
C ILE A 43 14.50 7.45 3.79
N LYS A 44 15.39 8.38 4.19
CA LYS A 44 14.98 9.63 4.83
C LYS A 44 14.08 10.47 3.91
N THR A 45 14.40 10.50 2.62
CA THR A 45 13.58 11.23 1.64
C THR A 45 12.19 10.60 1.52
N LEU A 46 12.10 9.27 1.48
CA LEU A 46 10.80 8.57 1.41
C LEU A 46 9.96 8.85 2.65
N VAL A 47 10.57 8.79 3.83
CA VAL A 47 9.90 9.07 5.10
C VAL A 47 9.41 10.53 5.13
N LEU A 48 10.25 11.47 4.69
CA LEU A 48 9.88 12.88 4.63
C LEU A 48 8.69 13.12 3.71
N ARG A 49 8.71 12.51 2.52
CA ARG A 49 7.61 12.64 1.56
C ARG A 49 6.30 12.10 2.13
N LEU A 50 6.35 10.95 2.79
CA LEU A 50 5.18 10.35 3.43
C LEU A 50 4.63 11.24 4.54
N THR A 51 5.52 11.87 5.30
CA THR A 51 5.11 12.80 6.35
C THR A 51 4.46 14.04 5.75
N GLN A 52 5.01 14.57 4.66
CA GLN A 52 4.44 15.72 3.94
C GLN A 52 3.09 15.40 3.32
N LYS A 53 2.90 14.16 2.88
CA LYS A 53 1.61 13.68 2.35
C LYS A 53 0.60 13.37 3.45
N GLU A 54 0.99 13.50 4.70
CA GLU A 54 0.16 13.18 5.85
C GLU A 54 -0.21 11.70 5.94
N ALA A 55 0.60 10.84 5.30
CA ALA A 55 0.48 9.39 5.43
C ALA A 55 1.18 8.88 6.69
N LEU A 56 2.13 9.66 7.20
CA LEU A 56 2.81 9.40 8.47
C LEU A 56 2.62 10.58 9.41
N ARG A 57 2.51 10.29 10.70
CA ARG A 57 2.58 11.28 11.76
C ARG A 57 3.76 10.97 12.66
N THR A 58 4.18 11.93 13.45
CA THR A 58 5.34 11.77 14.33
C THR A 58 4.99 12.08 15.78
N GLU A 59 5.73 11.45 16.68
CA GLU A 59 5.67 11.76 18.12
C GLU A 59 7.09 11.83 18.62
N GLU A 60 7.39 12.82 19.45
CA GLU A 60 8.69 12.96 20.08
C GLU A 60 8.87 11.93 21.21
N SER A 61 10.06 11.38 21.34
CA SER A 61 10.41 10.47 22.43
C SER A 61 11.82 10.79 22.91
N GLU A 62 12.23 10.17 24.01
CA GLU A 62 13.58 10.36 24.55
C GLU A 62 14.66 9.97 23.55
N LYS A 63 14.38 9.00 22.68
CA LYS A 63 15.33 8.52 21.67
C LYS A 63 15.22 9.26 20.34
N GLY A 64 14.30 10.19 20.22
CA GLY A 64 14.08 10.96 19.01
C GLY A 64 12.65 10.82 18.49
N LYS A 65 12.47 11.23 17.25
CA LYS A 65 11.18 11.25 16.60
C LYS A 65 10.77 9.84 16.19
N ARG A 66 9.56 9.44 16.58
CA ARG A 66 8.98 8.14 16.22
C ARG A 66 7.90 8.35 15.17
N TYR A 67 7.84 7.46 14.21
CA TYR A 67 6.94 7.55 13.06
C TYR A 67 5.81 6.54 13.18
N PHE A 68 4.59 7.01 12.91
CA PHE A 68 3.37 6.21 12.97
C PHE A 68 2.57 6.37 11.69
N PRO A 69 1.92 5.29 11.20
CA PRO A 69 0.99 5.45 10.09
C PRO A 69 -0.16 6.37 10.51
N ALA A 70 -0.49 7.32 9.65
CA ALA A 70 -1.63 8.22 9.85
C ALA A 70 -2.81 7.83 8.96
N VAL A 71 -2.64 6.81 8.12
CA VAL A 71 -3.68 6.29 7.24
C VAL A 71 -3.85 4.79 7.51
N ASP A 72 -5.08 4.32 7.34
CA ASP A 72 -5.41 2.91 7.57
C ASP A 72 -4.86 2.03 6.45
N GLU A 73 -4.31 0.88 6.80
CA GLU A 73 -3.71 -0.04 5.84
C GLU A 73 -4.73 -0.56 4.83
N ASP A 74 -5.87 -1.06 5.32
CA ASP A 74 -6.89 -1.62 4.44
C ASP A 74 -7.52 -0.57 3.53
N ALA A 75 -7.76 0.63 4.07
CA ALA A 75 -8.29 1.74 3.28
C ALA A 75 -7.30 2.15 2.18
N SER A 76 -6.00 2.17 2.50
CA SER A 76 -4.95 2.49 1.53
C SER A 76 -4.86 1.44 0.42
N LYS A 77 -4.98 0.17 0.78
CA LYS A 77 -4.98 -0.93 -0.20
C LYS A 77 -6.18 -0.84 -1.13
N ARG A 78 -7.37 -0.55 -0.58
CA ARG A 78 -8.58 -0.40 -1.39
C ARG A 78 -8.47 0.77 -2.36
N MET A 79 -7.92 1.89 -1.90
CA MET A 79 -7.72 3.07 -2.76
C MET A 79 -6.73 2.78 -3.89
N GLU A 80 -5.65 2.08 -3.59
CA GLU A 80 -4.65 1.71 -4.59
C GLU A 80 -5.25 0.74 -5.62
N THR A 81 -6.01 -0.24 -5.17
CA THR A 81 -6.71 -1.18 -6.05
C THR A 81 -7.67 -0.45 -6.97
N LYS A 82 -8.49 0.45 -6.42
CA LYS A 82 -9.44 1.24 -7.22
C LYS A 82 -8.72 2.10 -8.24
N SER A 83 -7.65 2.77 -7.83
CA SER A 83 -6.86 3.61 -8.74
C SER A 83 -6.29 2.80 -9.89
N PHE A 84 -5.76 1.61 -9.61
CA PHE A 84 -5.20 0.71 -10.61
C PHE A 84 -6.29 0.29 -11.62
N ILE A 85 -7.43 -0.14 -11.11
CA ILE A 85 -8.55 -0.60 -11.95
C ILE A 85 -9.05 0.55 -12.83
N ASP A 86 -9.19 1.74 -12.26
CA ASP A 86 -9.63 2.92 -13.00
C ASP A 86 -8.65 3.30 -14.11
N ARG A 87 -7.34 3.29 -13.82
CA ARG A 87 -6.31 3.69 -14.78
C ARG A 87 -6.10 2.69 -15.90
N ILE A 88 -6.06 1.43 -15.56
CA ILE A 88 -5.66 0.38 -16.51
C ILE A 88 -6.86 -0.27 -17.19
N TYR A 89 -7.94 -0.41 -16.48
CA TYR A 89 -9.13 -1.15 -16.96
C TYR A 89 -10.39 -0.29 -17.06
N ASN A 90 -10.24 1.03 -17.05
CA ASN A 90 -11.38 1.96 -17.15
C ASN A 90 -12.49 1.65 -16.14
N GLY A 91 -12.11 1.19 -14.96
CA GLY A 91 -13.05 0.87 -13.89
C GLY A 91 -13.65 -0.53 -13.96
N SER A 92 -13.24 -1.36 -14.93
CA SER A 92 -13.81 -2.68 -15.10
C SER A 92 -13.08 -3.76 -14.32
N VAL A 93 -13.62 -4.13 -13.16
CA VAL A 93 -13.12 -5.24 -12.33
C VAL A 93 -13.21 -6.56 -13.13
N ARG A 94 -14.26 -6.74 -13.89
CA ARG A 94 -14.46 -7.95 -14.71
C ARG A 94 -13.34 -8.12 -15.74
N MET A 95 -12.96 -7.04 -16.41
CA MET A 95 -11.86 -7.07 -17.39
C MET A 95 -10.53 -7.44 -16.74
N MET A 96 -10.26 -6.90 -15.55
CA MET A 96 -9.04 -7.21 -14.80
C MET A 96 -8.97 -8.72 -14.49
N PHE A 97 -10.03 -9.29 -13.95
CA PHE A 97 -10.08 -10.71 -13.61
C PHE A 97 -10.04 -11.60 -14.86
N SER A 98 -10.64 -11.14 -15.94
CA SER A 98 -10.58 -11.86 -17.22
C SER A 98 -9.12 -12.04 -17.67
N ASN A 99 -8.30 -10.99 -17.53
CA ASN A 99 -6.88 -11.09 -17.86
C ASN A 99 -6.12 -12.04 -16.94
N LEU A 100 -6.44 -12.05 -15.67
CA LEU A 100 -5.82 -12.98 -14.71
C LEU A 100 -6.13 -14.43 -15.07
N VAL A 101 -7.37 -14.70 -15.46
CA VAL A 101 -7.80 -16.05 -15.88
C VAL A 101 -7.06 -16.47 -17.16
N LYS A 102 -6.93 -15.56 -18.14
CA LYS A 102 -6.21 -15.84 -19.40
C LYS A 102 -4.74 -16.18 -19.18
N ASP A 103 -4.10 -15.60 -18.19
CA ASP A 103 -2.71 -15.87 -17.87
C ASP A 103 -2.51 -17.23 -17.21
N SER A 104 -3.59 -17.98 -16.98
CA SER A 104 -3.54 -19.30 -16.34
C SER A 104 -2.86 -19.32 -14.98
N ARG A 105 -2.87 -18.20 -14.29
CA ARG A 105 -2.31 -18.09 -12.93
C ARG A 105 -3.31 -18.53 -11.87
N LEU A 106 -4.56 -18.72 -12.29
CA LEU A 106 -5.65 -19.15 -11.42
C LEU A 106 -6.10 -20.53 -11.86
N SER A 107 -6.36 -21.41 -10.90
CA SER A 107 -7.03 -22.68 -11.17
C SER A 107 -8.48 -22.41 -11.56
N ASP A 108 -9.13 -23.39 -12.18
CA ASP A 108 -10.55 -23.27 -12.53
C ASP A 108 -11.40 -22.96 -11.32
N LYS A 109 -11.08 -23.60 -10.19
CA LYS A 109 -11.79 -23.37 -8.92
C LYS A 109 -11.60 -21.94 -8.43
N GLU A 110 -10.38 -21.43 -8.44
CA GLU A 110 -10.09 -20.06 -8.03
C GLU A 110 -10.80 -19.05 -8.94
N ALA A 111 -10.80 -19.32 -10.27
CA ALA A 111 -11.48 -18.45 -11.23
C ALA A 111 -12.98 -18.41 -10.96
N GLU A 112 -13.60 -19.54 -10.68
CA GLU A 112 -15.04 -19.61 -10.36
C GLU A 112 -15.35 -18.84 -9.06
N GLU A 113 -14.53 -19.00 -8.05
CA GLU A 113 -14.69 -18.30 -6.77
C GLU A 113 -14.61 -16.78 -6.97
N LEU A 114 -13.64 -16.32 -7.75
CA LEU A 114 -13.48 -14.89 -8.02
C LEU A 114 -14.62 -14.32 -8.84
N MET A 115 -15.07 -15.05 -9.86
CA MET A 115 -16.21 -14.61 -10.67
C MET A 115 -17.48 -14.53 -9.85
N GLY A 116 -17.66 -15.47 -8.92
CA GLY A 116 -18.78 -15.45 -7.98
C GLY A 116 -18.76 -14.20 -7.09
N LEU A 117 -17.58 -13.82 -6.61
CA LEU A 117 -17.42 -12.61 -5.80
C LEU A 117 -17.73 -11.34 -6.60
N ILE A 118 -17.26 -11.28 -7.85
CA ILE A 118 -17.53 -10.14 -8.74
C ILE A 118 -19.03 -10.01 -8.99
N ASP A 119 -19.72 -11.11 -9.30
CA ASP A 119 -21.15 -11.11 -9.54
C ASP A 119 -21.91 -10.62 -8.31
N LYS A 120 -21.48 -11.05 -7.13
CA LYS A 120 -22.06 -10.61 -5.86
C LYS A 120 -21.88 -9.10 -5.65
N MET A 121 -20.67 -8.59 -5.94
CA MET A 121 -20.37 -7.16 -5.83
C MET A 121 -21.19 -6.32 -6.79
N GLU A 122 -21.32 -6.76 -8.03
CA GLU A 122 -22.08 -6.05 -9.06
C GLU A 122 -23.59 -6.11 -8.82
N GLY A 123 -24.05 -7.10 -8.08
CA GLY A 123 -25.46 -7.27 -7.74
C GLY A 123 -25.94 -6.39 -6.59
N GLU A 124 -25.02 -5.66 -5.95
CA GLU A 124 -25.39 -4.77 -4.83
C GLU A 124 -25.73 -3.35 -5.30
#